data_d08d5524928452611dbcd012fb1c7190
#
_entry.id   d08d5524928452611dbcd012fb1c7190
#
_cell.length_a   1.000
_cell.length_b   1.000
_cell.length_c   1.000
_cell.angle_alpha   90.00
_cell.angle_beta   90.00
_cell.angle_gamma   90.00
#
_symmetry.space_group_name_H-M   'P 1'
#
loop_
_entity.id
_entity.type
_entity.pdbx_description
1 polymer ?
#
loop_
_entity_poly.entity_id
_entity_poly.type
_entity_poly.pdbx_seq_one_letter_code
_entity_poly.pdbx_strand_id
1 'polypeptide(L)'
;LSAVLTDSKPTAGAWRELWLITTGHALTHWYPATFYLLLPLIGSELGLSYSQIGLIITCQYIASAVANIPGGVVVDTVGRKGLLMAVSLFWVGFPYLLIGFTHGYLMLLACVALVGFGNSIWHPTAIPTLGQRYPDRKGLVLSVHGMGGNVGDAVAPLVIGAALAWFTWREVVVMNVLPGLAVALLLFVFLGSMRLGGTKSAHESQSLAQYWSGLRQLFRNRALILLSTGSTFRSMTQSALLTFLPVYLARDMGYSPFLVGACMFALQIAGFAAAPVAGHLSDRMGRRSIVMGSMATTAVVLLAMALSGGSLLFVALVAVLGFFLYALRPVIQAWLLETTPKNMGGSSIGVLFGAQAIGAAAGPFLAGMVADRQGLISTFYFLAATIVIANLFVVFIPKLATTPEA
;
A
#
# COMPACT_ATOMS: atom_id res chain seq x y z
N LEU A 1 8.03 -38.17 18.14
CA LEU A 1 8.15 -36.70 17.85
C LEU A 1 9.59 -36.31 17.47
N SER A 2 10.32 -37.20 16.76
CA SER A 2 11.72 -36.94 16.35
C SER A 2 12.00 -37.47 14.94
N ALA A 3 11.12 -37.20 14.01
CA ALA A 3 11.38 -37.44 12.60
C ALA A 3 10.79 -36.29 11.79
N VAL A 4 11.61 -35.81 10.85
CA VAL A 4 11.33 -34.77 9.84
C VAL A 4 11.75 -33.37 10.24
N LEU A 5 13.03 -33.18 10.52
CA LEU A 5 13.76 -32.01 10.08
C LEU A 5 14.82 -32.47 9.08
N THR A 6 14.41 -32.77 7.86
CA THR A 6 15.33 -32.77 6.72
C THR A 6 15.67 -31.33 6.43
N ASP A 7 16.70 -30.86 7.08
CA ASP A 7 17.26 -29.51 6.99
C ASP A 7 17.99 -29.38 5.64
N SER A 8 17.23 -29.32 4.55
CA SER A 8 17.79 -28.91 3.27
C SER A 8 18.04 -27.41 3.33
N LYS A 9 19.25 -27.03 3.76
CA LYS A 9 19.70 -25.63 3.70
C LYS A 9 19.42 -25.08 2.31
N PRO A 10 18.74 -23.93 2.19
CA PRO A 10 18.51 -23.33 0.88
C PRO A 10 19.84 -23.16 0.16
N THR A 11 19.90 -23.52 -1.09
CA THR A 11 21.09 -23.29 -1.91
C THR A 11 21.39 -21.79 -1.99
N ALA A 12 22.66 -21.40 -2.15
CA ALA A 12 23.04 -19.99 -2.31
C ALA A 12 22.26 -19.30 -3.44
N GLY A 13 21.84 -20.05 -4.47
CA GLY A 13 20.97 -19.56 -5.55
C GLY A 13 19.56 -19.19 -5.08
N ALA A 14 18.98 -19.94 -4.14
CA ALA A 14 17.65 -19.67 -3.63
C ALA A 14 17.60 -18.35 -2.82
N TRP A 15 18.60 -18.10 -1.96
CA TRP A 15 18.69 -16.83 -1.24
C TRP A 15 18.88 -15.64 -2.18
N ARG A 16 19.66 -15.77 -3.25
CA ARG A 16 19.83 -14.74 -4.26
C ARG A 16 18.49 -14.39 -4.94
N GLU A 17 17.70 -15.41 -5.32
CA GLU A 17 16.37 -15.20 -5.91
C GLU A 17 15.45 -14.40 -4.95
N LEU A 18 15.37 -14.82 -3.69
CA LEU A 18 14.57 -14.15 -2.67
C LEU A 18 14.97 -12.68 -2.50
N TRP A 19 16.27 -12.41 -2.34
CA TRP A 19 16.75 -11.05 -2.14
C TRP A 19 16.55 -10.16 -3.37
N LEU A 20 16.72 -10.67 -4.58
CA LEU A 20 16.44 -9.92 -5.81
C LEU A 20 14.96 -9.53 -5.91
N ILE A 21 14.05 -10.48 -5.63
CA ILE A 21 12.61 -10.21 -5.66
C ILE A 21 12.23 -9.27 -4.51
N THR A 22 12.82 -9.41 -3.33
CA THR A 22 12.58 -8.51 -2.19
C THR A 22 13.07 -7.09 -2.46
N THR A 23 14.25 -6.93 -3.04
CA THR A 23 14.78 -5.61 -3.45
C THR A 23 13.91 -4.98 -4.53
N GLY A 24 13.47 -5.77 -5.52
CA GLY A 24 12.51 -5.29 -6.52
C GLY A 24 11.22 -4.81 -5.86
N HIS A 25 10.69 -5.52 -4.87
CA HIS A 25 9.51 -5.11 -4.11
C HIS A 25 9.75 -3.80 -3.33
N ALA A 26 10.92 -3.66 -2.70
CA ALA A 26 11.28 -2.40 -2.05
C ALA A 26 11.25 -1.22 -3.03
N LEU A 27 11.72 -1.42 -4.27
CA LEU A 27 11.71 -0.37 -5.29
C LEU A 27 10.32 -0.08 -5.85
N THR A 28 9.41 -1.05 -5.95
CA THR A 28 8.02 -0.77 -6.35
C THR A 28 7.28 0.11 -5.33
N HIS A 29 7.67 0.05 -4.05
CA HIS A 29 7.18 0.92 -2.98
C HIS A 29 7.96 2.24 -2.88
N TRP A 30 9.25 2.20 -3.16
CA TRP A 30 10.14 3.37 -3.16
C TRP A 30 9.62 4.50 -4.06
N TYR A 31 9.16 4.18 -5.26
CA TYR A 31 8.69 5.17 -6.21
C TYR A 31 7.47 5.96 -5.73
N PRO A 32 6.36 5.32 -5.30
CA PRO A 32 5.23 6.05 -4.75
C PRO A 32 5.60 6.88 -3.50
N ALA A 33 6.43 6.32 -2.61
CA ALA A 33 6.85 7.02 -1.41
C ALA A 33 7.70 8.27 -1.72
N THR A 34 8.59 8.18 -2.71
CA THR A 34 9.29 9.33 -3.28
C THR A 34 8.32 10.37 -3.83
N PHE A 35 7.33 9.93 -4.59
CA PHE A 35 6.40 10.83 -5.26
C PHE A 35 5.57 11.64 -4.28
N TYR A 36 5.11 11.05 -3.17
CA TYR A 36 4.41 11.80 -2.12
C TYR A 36 5.27 12.94 -1.56
N LEU A 37 6.57 12.72 -1.36
CA LEU A 37 7.49 13.75 -0.89
C LEU A 37 7.68 14.88 -1.90
N LEU A 38 7.59 14.58 -3.20
CA LEU A 38 7.78 15.56 -4.28
C LEU A 38 6.53 16.39 -4.57
N LEU A 39 5.33 15.97 -4.13
CA LEU A 39 4.08 16.67 -4.39
C LEU A 39 4.08 18.16 -4.02
N PRO A 40 4.63 18.59 -2.86
CA PRO A 40 4.71 20.01 -2.52
C PRO A 40 5.51 20.83 -3.55
N LEU A 41 6.64 20.27 -4.02
CA LEU A 41 7.54 20.93 -4.97
C LEU A 41 6.91 20.99 -6.37
N ILE A 42 6.38 19.87 -6.85
CA ILE A 42 5.66 19.78 -8.13
C ILE A 42 4.45 20.73 -8.13
N GLY A 43 3.65 20.67 -7.05
CA GLY A 43 2.46 21.51 -6.91
C GLY A 43 2.79 23.00 -6.85
N SER A 44 3.93 23.40 -6.26
CA SER A 44 4.40 24.77 -6.22
C SER A 44 4.86 25.25 -7.60
N GLU A 45 5.69 24.44 -8.29
CA GLU A 45 6.25 24.81 -9.59
C GLU A 45 5.18 24.92 -10.68
N LEU A 46 4.20 24.00 -10.67
CA LEU A 46 3.12 24.00 -11.67
C LEU A 46 1.91 24.84 -11.26
N GLY A 47 1.95 25.52 -10.11
CA GLY A 47 0.84 26.35 -9.62
C GLY A 47 -0.45 25.55 -9.37
N LEU A 48 -0.35 24.31 -8.89
CA LEU A 48 -1.50 23.42 -8.73
C LEU A 48 -2.33 23.76 -7.49
N SER A 49 -3.65 23.66 -7.62
CA SER A 49 -4.57 23.64 -6.49
C SER A 49 -4.43 22.32 -5.70
N TYR A 50 -4.95 22.28 -4.47
CA TYR A 50 -4.90 21.07 -3.66
C TYR A 50 -5.75 19.94 -4.26
N SER A 51 -6.89 20.24 -4.87
CA SER A 51 -7.69 19.25 -5.59
C SER A 51 -6.94 18.68 -6.81
N GLN A 52 -6.16 19.49 -7.51
CA GLN A 52 -5.31 19.01 -8.61
C GLN A 52 -4.18 18.10 -8.09
N ILE A 53 -3.55 18.44 -6.97
CA ILE A 53 -2.58 17.55 -6.30
C ILE A 53 -3.23 16.23 -5.92
N GLY A 54 -4.42 16.27 -5.32
CA GLY A 54 -5.19 15.07 -4.97
C GLY A 54 -5.55 14.23 -6.19
N LEU A 55 -5.94 14.88 -7.31
CA LEU A 55 -6.32 14.20 -8.54
C LEU A 55 -5.15 13.44 -9.19
N ILE A 56 -3.90 13.90 -9.02
CA ILE A 56 -2.71 13.16 -9.47
C ILE A 56 -2.68 11.76 -8.85
N ILE A 57 -2.83 11.68 -7.54
CA ILE A 57 -2.82 10.41 -6.80
C ILE A 57 -4.06 9.56 -7.12
N THR A 58 -5.22 10.21 -7.22
CA THR A 58 -6.47 9.56 -7.67
C THR A 58 -6.29 8.90 -9.04
N CYS A 59 -5.69 9.60 -10.00
CA CYS A 59 -5.42 9.08 -11.34
C CYS A 59 -4.53 7.82 -11.29
N GLN A 60 -3.50 7.82 -10.46
CA GLN A 60 -2.62 6.66 -10.28
C GLN A 60 -3.41 5.44 -9.75
N TYR A 61 -4.24 5.62 -8.72
CA TYR A 61 -5.04 4.53 -8.15
C TYR A 61 -6.08 3.99 -9.13
N ILE A 62 -6.75 4.87 -9.89
CA ILE A 62 -7.70 4.47 -10.93
C ILE A 62 -6.99 3.67 -12.02
N ALA A 63 -5.87 4.16 -12.52
CA ALA A 63 -5.08 3.47 -13.54
C ALA A 63 -4.60 2.09 -13.06
N SER A 64 -4.15 1.98 -11.80
CA SER A 64 -3.77 0.71 -11.19
C SER A 64 -4.97 -0.24 -11.08
N ALA A 65 -6.13 0.24 -10.66
CA ALA A 65 -7.35 -0.57 -10.55
C ALA A 65 -7.81 -1.11 -11.92
N VAL A 66 -7.79 -0.27 -12.95
CA VAL A 66 -8.13 -0.66 -14.33
C VAL A 66 -7.13 -1.69 -14.86
N ALA A 67 -5.84 -1.52 -14.56
CA ALA A 67 -4.79 -2.41 -15.01
C ALA A 67 -4.76 -3.78 -14.28
N ASN A 68 -5.35 -3.90 -13.10
CA ASN A 68 -5.31 -5.14 -12.32
C ASN A 68 -5.98 -6.32 -13.05
N ILE A 69 -7.08 -6.09 -13.78
CA ILE A 69 -7.79 -7.16 -14.51
C ILE A 69 -6.94 -7.68 -15.68
N PRO A 70 -6.54 -6.84 -16.66
CA PRO A 70 -5.68 -7.31 -17.75
C PRO A 70 -4.31 -7.78 -17.26
N GLY A 71 -3.76 -7.17 -16.22
CA GLY A 71 -2.50 -7.58 -15.58
C GLY A 71 -2.58 -9.00 -15.03
N GLY A 72 -3.67 -9.37 -14.36
CA GLY A 72 -3.92 -10.73 -13.90
C GLY A 72 -3.90 -11.75 -15.04
N VAL A 73 -4.60 -11.45 -16.15
CA VAL A 73 -4.60 -12.32 -17.34
C VAL A 73 -3.19 -12.49 -17.92
N VAL A 74 -2.42 -11.40 -18.02
CA VAL A 74 -1.02 -11.45 -18.48
C VAL A 74 -0.17 -12.33 -17.55
N VAL A 75 -0.33 -12.16 -16.23
CA VAL A 75 0.38 -12.98 -15.25
C VAL A 75 0.04 -14.45 -15.38
N ASP A 76 -1.22 -14.80 -15.59
CA ASP A 76 -1.66 -16.21 -15.70
C ASP A 76 -1.22 -16.86 -17.00
N THR A 77 -1.21 -16.12 -18.11
CA THR A 77 -0.86 -16.64 -19.44
C THR A 77 0.64 -16.68 -19.70
N VAL A 78 1.40 -15.72 -19.16
CA VAL A 78 2.86 -15.67 -19.37
C VAL A 78 3.60 -16.50 -18.32
N GLY A 79 4.11 -17.67 -18.73
CA GLY A 79 4.85 -18.58 -17.84
C GLY A 79 6.19 -18.05 -17.33
N ARG A 80 6.77 -17.02 -17.95
CA ARG A 80 8.09 -16.43 -17.62
C ARG A 80 7.96 -15.39 -16.51
N LYS A 81 7.82 -15.86 -15.25
CA LYS A 81 7.53 -15.00 -14.09
C LYS A 81 8.65 -14.00 -13.77
N GLY A 82 9.92 -14.40 -13.93
CA GLY A 82 11.05 -13.49 -13.75
C GLY A 82 11.07 -12.35 -14.77
N LEU A 83 10.72 -12.64 -16.03
CA LEU A 83 10.57 -11.60 -17.06
C LEU A 83 9.45 -10.62 -16.71
N LEU A 84 8.30 -11.12 -16.24
CA LEU A 84 7.19 -10.25 -15.84
C LEU A 84 7.58 -9.31 -14.70
N MET A 85 8.31 -9.80 -13.69
CA MET A 85 8.81 -8.95 -12.61
C MET A 85 9.79 -7.90 -13.11
N ALA A 86 10.71 -8.27 -14.00
CA ALA A 86 11.66 -7.33 -14.60
C ALA A 86 10.95 -6.25 -15.43
N VAL A 87 9.98 -6.64 -16.26
CA VAL A 87 9.17 -5.71 -17.07
C VAL A 87 8.32 -4.80 -16.19
N SER A 88 7.70 -5.34 -15.14
CA SER A 88 6.91 -4.55 -14.18
C SER A 88 7.76 -3.45 -13.53
N LEU A 89 8.93 -3.82 -13.00
CA LEU A 89 9.81 -2.85 -12.34
C LEU A 89 10.37 -1.81 -13.32
N PHE A 90 10.77 -2.23 -14.52
CA PHE A 90 11.16 -1.31 -15.59
C PHE A 90 10.02 -0.34 -15.93
N TRP A 91 8.80 -0.86 -16.11
CA TRP A 91 7.64 -0.05 -16.47
C TRP A 91 7.24 0.93 -15.35
N VAL A 92 7.40 0.57 -14.09
CA VAL A 92 7.19 1.54 -13.00
C VAL A 92 8.22 2.67 -13.06
N GLY A 93 9.49 2.36 -13.30
CA GLY A 93 10.57 3.34 -13.36
C GLY A 93 10.52 4.26 -14.59
N PHE A 94 10.17 3.73 -15.76
CA PHE A 94 10.19 4.49 -17.01
C PHE A 94 9.28 5.73 -17.02
N PRO A 95 8.00 5.68 -16.57
CA PRO A 95 7.18 6.87 -16.45
C PRO A 95 7.68 7.88 -15.43
N TYR A 96 8.37 7.45 -14.37
CA TYR A 96 9.05 8.37 -13.45
C TYR A 96 10.15 9.16 -14.17
N LEU A 97 10.91 8.53 -15.04
CA LEU A 97 11.87 9.27 -15.86
C LEU A 97 11.17 10.37 -16.66
N LEU A 98 10.03 10.05 -17.28
CA LEU A 98 9.24 11.03 -18.04
C LEU A 98 8.71 12.17 -17.17
N ILE A 99 8.34 11.90 -15.90
CA ILE A 99 7.90 12.93 -14.95
C ILE A 99 8.97 14.03 -14.79
N GLY A 100 10.25 13.67 -14.77
CA GLY A 100 11.34 14.65 -14.68
C GLY A 100 11.36 15.67 -15.84
N PHE A 101 10.76 15.36 -16.97
CA PHE A 101 10.68 16.21 -18.16
C PHE A 101 9.28 16.82 -18.38
N THR A 102 8.34 16.65 -17.46
CA THR A 102 7.00 17.23 -17.59
C THR A 102 7.02 18.74 -17.31
N HIS A 103 6.35 19.51 -18.14
CA HIS A 103 6.15 20.97 -17.95
C HIS A 103 4.67 21.35 -17.84
N GLY A 104 3.76 20.35 -17.81
CA GLY A 104 2.33 20.61 -17.76
C GLY A 104 1.57 19.52 -17.02
N TYR A 105 0.44 19.92 -16.45
CA TYR A 105 -0.38 19.08 -15.59
C TYR A 105 -0.92 17.82 -16.29
N LEU A 106 -1.40 17.95 -17.54
CA LEU A 106 -1.94 16.79 -18.28
C LEU A 106 -0.88 15.73 -18.59
N MET A 107 0.34 16.17 -18.95
CA MET A 107 1.45 15.25 -19.16
C MET A 107 1.84 14.53 -17.86
N LEU A 108 1.84 15.24 -16.74
CA LEU A 108 2.08 14.65 -15.42
C LEU A 108 1.02 13.59 -15.09
N LEU A 109 -0.27 13.88 -15.30
CA LEU A 109 -1.36 12.90 -15.10
C LEU A 109 -1.16 11.64 -15.97
N ALA A 110 -0.80 11.81 -17.24
CA ALA A 110 -0.54 10.68 -18.13
C ALA A 110 0.64 9.81 -17.64
N CYS A 111 1.74 10.43 -17.21
CA CYS A 111 2.88 9.70 -16.66
C CYS A 111 2.52 8.93 -15.39
N VAL A 112 1.77 9.57 -14.48
CA VAL A 112 1.34 8.94 -13.22
C VAL A 112 0.35 7.80 -13.46
N ALA A 113 -0.54 7.92 -14.45
CA ALA A 113 -1.40 6.81 -14.87
C ALA A 113 -0.57 5.60 -15.37
N LEU A 114 0.48 5.86 -16.17
CA LEU A 114 1.39 4.79 -16.63
C LEU A 114 2.12 4.11 -15.46
N VAL A 115 2.51 4.85 -14.41
CA VAL A 115 3.07 4.25 -13.18
C VAL A 115 2.06 3.28 -12.55
N GLY A 116 0.80 3.68 -12.43
CA GLY A 116 -0.27 2.83 -11.90
C GLY A 116 -0.41 1.52 -12.66
N PHE A 117 -0.31 1.55 -13.98
CA PHE A 117 -0.33 0.36 -14.84
C PHE A 117 0.82 -0.61 -14.52
N GLY A 118 2.05 -0.11 -14.39
CA GLY A 118 3.23 -0.94 -14.12
C GLY A 118 3.16 -1.68 -12.79
N ASN A 119 2.66 -1.01 -11.78
CA ASN A 119 2.62 -1.53 -10.42
C ASN A 119 1.61 -2.68 -10.23
N SER A 120 0.59 -2.79 -11.09
CA SER A 120 -0.45 -3.82 -11.03
C SER A 120 0.04 -5.25 -11.30
N ILE A 121 1.18 -5.41 -11.99
CA ILE A 121 1.73 -6.73 -12.40
C ILE A 121 2.64 -7.34 -11.33
N TRP A 122 3.29 -6.52 -10.50
CA TRP A 122 4.30 -6.98 -9.55
C TRP A 122 3.76 -8.00 -8.54
N HIS A 123 2.77 -7.61 -7.74
CA HIS A 123 2.27 -8.44 -6.64
C HIS A 123 1.63 -9.76 -7.11
N PRO A 124 0.78 -9.77 -8.15
CA PRO A 124 0.23 -11.03 -8.68
C PRO A 124 1.31 -11.97 -9.23
N THR A 125 2.47 -11.44 -9.64
CA THR A 125 3.57 -12.26 -10.13
C THR A 125 4.47 -12.74 -8.99
N ALA A 126 4.93 -11.84 -8.13
CA ALA A 126 5.95 -12.14 -7.12
C ALA A 126 5.44 -13.05 -5.99
N ILE A 127 4.25 -12.77 -5.45
CA ILE A 127 3.72 -13.51 -4.30
C ILE A 127 3.48 -14.99 -4.61
N PRO A 128 2.75 -15.36 -5.69
CA PRO A 128 2.59 -16.78 -6.05
C PRO A 128 3.91 -17.44 -6.43
N THR A 129 4.82 -16.71 -7.11
CA THR A 129 6.15 -17.22 -7.48
C THR A 129 6.93 -17.66 -6.24
N LEU A 130 7.02 -16.79 -5.23
CA LEU A 130 7.69 -17.10 -3.97
C LEU A 130 7.00 -18.25 -3.21
N GLY A 131 5.67 -18.25 -3.17
CA GLY A 131 4.89 -19.30 -2.50
C GLY A 131 5.07 -20.69 -3.13
N GLN A 132 5.24 -20.77 -4.46
CA GLN A 132 5.50 -22.03 -5.17
C GLN A 132 6.95 -22.45 -5.08
N ARG A 133 7.88 -21.51 -5.11
CA ARG A 133 9.32 -21.77 -5.08
C ARG A 133 9.81 -22.23 -3.71
N TYR A 134 9.13 -21.81 -2.64
CA TYR A 134 9.50 -22.11 -1.24
C TYR A 134 8.32 -22.71 -0.45
N PRO A 135 7.83 -23.90 -0.83
CA PRO A 135 6.61 -24.46 -0.25
C PRO A 135 6.72 -24.71 1.26
N ASP A 136 7.89 -25.12 1.73
CA ASP A 136 8.13 -25.48 3.14
C ASP A 136 8.39 -24.24 4.03
N ARG A 137 8.66 -23.06 3.43
CA ARG A 137 9.03 -21.83 4.15
C ARG A 137 8.22 -20.62 3.66
N LYS A 138 6.99 -20.84 3.18
CA LYS A 138 6.14 -19.78 2.60
C LYS A 138 5.99 -18.59 3.52
N GLY A 139 5.72 -18.81 4.81
CA GLY A 139 5.53 -17.74 5.78
C GLY A 139 6.75 -16.84 5.92
N LEU A 140 7.94 -17.44 6.09
CA LEU A 140 9.21 -16.70 6.20
C LEU A 140 9.50 -15.90 4.93
N VAL A 141 9.40 -16.54 3.77
CA VAL A 141 9.75 -15.91 2.48
C VAL A 141 8.81 -14.77 2.14
N LEU A 142 7.51 -14.94 2.36
CA LEU A 142 6.53 -13.87 2.14
C LEU A 142 6.65 -12.74 3.17
N SER A 143 7.08 -13.04 4.40
CA SER A 143 7.38 -12.01 5.40
C SER A 143 8.60 -11.19 5.00
N VAL A 144 9.69 -11.82 4.56
CA VAL A 144 10.89 -11.13 4.06
C VAL A 144 10.54 -10.27 2.84
N HIS A 145 9.75 -10.81 1.90
CA HIS A 145 9.25 -10.04 0.75
C HIS A 145 8.42 -8.83 1.19
N GLY A 146 7.50 -9.02 2.14
CA GLY A 146 6.68 -7.91 2.68
C GLY A 146 7.50 -6.84 3.38
N MET A 147 8.55 -7.22 4.12
CA MET A 147 9.50 -6.28 4.73
C MET A 147 10.16 -5.39 3.67
N GLY A 148 10.47 -5.92 2.47
CA GLY A 148 11.03 -5.12 1.39
C GLY A 148 10.15 -3.91 1.05
N GLY A 149 8.84 -4.11 0.86
CA GLY A 149 7.91 -3.02 0.60
C GLY A 149 7.90 -1.96 1.72
N ASN A 150 7.83 -2.40 2.99
CA ASN A 150 7.85 -1.48 4.13
C ASN A 150 9.16 -0.67 4.23
N VAL A 151 10.31 -1.29 3.91
CA VAL A 151 11.60 -0.59 3.84
C VAL A 151 11.58 0.46 2.73
N GLY A 152 11.03 0.12 1.55
CA GLY A 152 10.87 1.07 0.44
C GLY A 152 10.03 2.27 0.85
N ASP A 153 8.85 2.03 1.44
CA ASP A 153 7.94 3.09 1.90
C ASP A 153 8.57 4.01 2.97
N ALA A 154 9.35 3.43 3.89
CA ALA A 154 9.93 4.21 4.99
C ALA A 154 11.20 4.97 4.57
N VAL A 155 12.14 4.28 3.89
CA VAL A 155 13.48 4.84 3.66
C VAL A 155 13.50 5.84 2.49
N ALA A 156 12.64 5.65 1.48
CA ALA A 156 12.63 6.51 0.30
C ALA A 156 12.42 8.00 0.65
N PRO A 157 11.42 8.41 1.45
CA PRO A 157 11.24 9.84 1.77
C PRO A 157 12.43 10.46 2.48
N LEU A 158 13.12 9.70 3.34
CA LEU A 158 14.29 10.19 4.07
C LEU A 158 15.49 10.44 3.14
N VAL A 159 15.80 9.45 2.28
CA VAL A 159 16.92 9.53 1.33
C VAL A 159 16.65 10.61 0.28
N ILE A 160 15.45 10.67 -0.25
CA ILE A 160 15.07 11.66 -1.25
C ILE A 160 15.01 13.06 -0.64
N GLY A 161 14.50 13.19 0.59
CA GLY A 161 14.54 14.46 1.32
C GLY A 161 15.96 14.98 1.55
N ALA A 162 16.91 14.08 1.81
CA ALA A 162 18.32 14.44 1.89
C ALA A 162 18.91 14.84 0.51
N ALA A 163 18.57 14.12 -0.55
CA ALA A 163 19.06 14.42 -1.90
C ALA A 163 18.58 15.80 -2.41
N LEU A 164 17.38 16.22 -2.02
CA LEU A 164 16.82 17.53 -2.37
C LEU A 164 17.55 18.72 -1.75
N ALA A 165 18.55 18.50 -0.86
CA ALA A 165 19.45 19.55 -0.40
C ALA A 165 20.47 19.97 -1.47
N TRP A 166 20.77 19.11 -2.43
CA TRP A 166 21.79 19.34 -3.46
C TRP A 166 21.24 19.31 -4.89
N PHE A 167 20.09 18.70 -5.10
CA PHE A 167 19.50 18.48 -6.41
C PHE A 167 18.09 19.04 -6.49
N THR A 168 17.68 19.47 -7.68
CA THR A 168 16.28 19.82 -7.97
C THR A 168 15.40 18.57 -7.93
N TRP A 169 14.09 18.75 -7.72
CA TRP A 169 13.17 17.61 -7.71
C TRP A 169 13.17 16.84 -9.05
N ARG A 170 13.43 17.52 -10.17
CA ARG A 170 13.53 16.88 -11.49
C ARG A 170 14.74 15.97 -11.61
N GLU A 171 15.91 16.46 -11.18
CA GLU A 171 17.14 15.67 -11.14
C GLU A 171 16.99 14.47 -10.20
N VAL A 172 16.37 14.67 -9.03
CA VAL A 172 16.09 13.60 -8.08
C VAL A 172 15.18 12.55 -8.70
N VAL A 173 14.12 12.93 -9.41
CA VAL A 173 13.22 11.99 -10.10
C VAL A 173 13.99 11.16 -11.15
N VAL A 174 14.82 11.80 -11.96
CA VAL A 174 15.63 11.11 -12.98
C VAL A 174 16.63 10.16 -12.35
N MET A 175 17.39 10.59 -11.34
CA MET A 175 18.35 9.75 -10.62
C MET A 175 17.67 8.59 -9.88
N ASN A 176 16.47 8.82 -9.37
CA ASN A 176 15.68 7.82 -8.65
C ASN A 176 15.30 6.59 -9.51
N VAL A 177 15.32 6.74 -10.83
CA VAL A 177 15.04 5.65 -11.77
C VAL A 177 16.20 4.65 -11.84
N LEU A 178 17.43 5.08 -11.66
CA LEU A 178 18.62 4.26 -11.85
C LEU A 178 18.66 2.97 -11.01
N PRO A 179 18.41 3.00 -9.69
CA PRO A 179 18.37 1.77 -8.88
C PRO A 179 17.32 0.76 -9.40
N GLY A 180 16.15 1.26 -9.80
CA GLY A 180 15.09 0.41 -10.32
C GLY A 180 15.43 -0.22 -11.66
N LEU A 181 16.04 0.54 -12.58
CA LEU A 181 16.51 0.00 -13.84
C LEU A 181 17.62 -1.04 -13.64
N ALA A 182 18.55 -0.79 -12.71
CA ALA A 182 19.60 -1.74 -12.39
C ALA A 182 19.03 -3.06 -11.85
N VAL A 183 18.08 -2.99 -10.89
CA VAL A 183 17.43 -4.19 -10.36
C VAL A 183 16.52 -4.86 -11.39
N ALA A 184 15.82 -4.11 -12.24
CA ALA A 184 15.07 -4.69 -13.36
C ALA A 184 15.96 -5.47 -14.31
N LEU A 185 17.14 -4.94 -14.64
CA LEU A 185 18.16 -5.64 -15.45
C LEU A 185 18.66 -6.91 -14.75
N LEU A 186 18.96 -6.84 -13.43
CA LEU A 186 19.38 -8.01 -12.66
C LEU A 186 18.28 -9.08 -12.61
N LEU A 187 17.02 -8.69 -12.41
CA LEU A 187 15.88 -9.60 -12.51
C LEU A 187 15.77 -10.24 -13.89
N PHE A 188 15.96 -9.47 -14.95
CA PHE A 188 15.96 -9.99 -16.32
C PHE A 188 17.07 -11.00 -16.55
N VAL A 189 18.30 -10.66 -16.18
CA VAL A 189 19.49 -11.52 -16.40
C VAL A 189 19.41 -12.80 -15.56
N PHE A 190 19.10 -12.69 -14.27
CA PHE A 190 19.17 -13.85 -13.37
C PHE A 190 17.86 -14.64 -13.28
N LEU A 191 16.72 -14.01 -13.48
CA LEU A 191 15.41 -14.63 -13.31
C LEU A 191 14.56 -14.62 -14.60
N GLY A 192 14.98 -13.92 -15.68
CA GLY A 192 14.20 -13.76 -16.89
C GLY A 192 13.84 -15.07 -17.59
N SER A 193 14.66 -16.12 -17.45
CA SER A 193 14.39 -17.48 -17.93
C SER A 193 13.56 -18.32 -16.95
N MET A 194 13.31 -17.83 -15.71
CA MET A 194 12.57 -18.57 -14.71
C MET A 194 11.13 -18.80 -15.19
N ARG A 195 10.83 -20.07 -15.42
CA ARG A 195 9.47 -20.53 -15.74
C ARG A 195 8.92 -21.24 -14.51
N LEU A 196 7.81 -20.78 -14.03
CA LEU A 196 6.93 -21.59 -13.19
C LEU A 196 5.79 -22.02 -14.09
N GLY A 197 5.54 -23.32 -14.13
CA GLY A 197 4.36 -23.86 -14.81
C GLY A 197 3.16 -23.05 -14.32
N GLY A 198 2.32 -22.57 -15.23
CA GLY A 198 1.05 -21.99 -14.83
C GLY A 198 0.47 -22.98 -13.85
N THR A 199 0.21 -22.56 -12.63
CA THR A 199 -0.73 -23.30 -11.82
C THR A 199 -1.96 -23.35 -12.71
N LYS A 200 -2.24 -24.50 -13.34
CA LYS A 200 -3.64 -24.87 -13.48
C LYS A 200 -4.11 -24.65 -12.06
N SER A 201 -4.72 -23.50 -11.84
CA SER A 201 -5.36 -23.17 -10.59
C SER A 201 -6.06 -24.45 -10.21
N ALA A 202 -5.79 -25.00 -9.02
CA ALA A 202 -6.62 -26.04 -8.45
C ALA A 202 -8.01 -25.47 -8.08
N HIS A 203 -8.47 -24.49 -8.77
CA HIS A 203 -9.84 -24.30 -9.14
C HIS A 203 -10.13 -25.44 -10.13
N GLU A 204 -10.37 -26.65 -9.58
CA GLU A 204 -11.37 -27.51 -10.17
C GLU A 204 -12.42 -26.55 -10.71
N SER A 205 -12.70 -26.65 -12.01
CA SER A 205 -13.53 -25.75 -12.78
C SER A 205 -14.87 -25.49 -12.05
N GLN A 206 -14.85 -24.56 -11.10
CA GLN A 206 -16.12 -24.02 -10.58
C GLN A 206 -16.79 -23.42 -11.81
N SER A 207 -17.97 -23.92 -12.13
CA SER A 207 -18.73 -23.34 -13.21
C SER A 207 -18.91 -21.85 -12.94
N LEU A 208 -18.92 -21.01 -13.97
CA LEU A 208 -19.19 -19.57 -13.81
C LEU A 208 -20.42 -19.32 -12.93
N ALA A 209 -21.42 -20.20 -13.02
CA ALA A 209 -22.62 -20.14 -12.18
C ALA A 209 -22.30 -20.34 -10.68
N GLN A 210 -21.43 -21.29 -10.34
CA GLN A 210 -20.99 -21.51 -8.95
C GLN A 210 -20.16 -20.33 -8.43
N TYR A 211 -19.30 -19.76 -9.26
CA TYR A 211 -18.52 -18.55 -8.93
C TYR A 211 -19.47 -17.36 -8.64
N TRP A 212 -20.44 -17.10 -9.51
CA TRP A 212 -21.43 -16.05 -9.31
C TRP A 212 -22.33 -16.28 -8.08
N SER A 213 -22.71 -17.53 -7.82
CA SER A 213 -23.46 -17.87 -6.60
C SER A 213 -22.66 -17.61 -5.34
N GLY A 214 -21.37 -17.96 -5.34
CA GLY A 214 -20.46 -17.68 -4.26
C GLY A 214 -20.24 -16.17 -4.02
N LEU A 215 -20.03 -15.39 -5.08
CA LEU A 215 -19.97 -13.92 -5.00
C LEU A 215 -21.26 -13.33 -4.42
N ARG A 216 -22.43 -13.79 -4.88
CA ARG A 216 -23.73 -13.35 -4.34
C ARG A 216 -23.86 -13.68 -2.85
N GLN A 217 -23.36 -14.83 -2.40
CA GLN A 217 -23.33 -15.21 -0.99
C GLN A 217 -22.40 -14.30 -0.18
N LEU A 218 -21.22 -13.95 -0.72
CA LEU A 218 -20.29 -13.00 -0.08
C LEU A 218 -20.94 -11.62 0.11
N PHE A 219 -21.64 -11.10 -0.90
CA PHE A 219 -22.35 -9.82 -0.80
C PHE A 219 -23.58 -9.85 0.12
N ARG A 220 -23.98 -11.02 0.63
CA ARG A 220 -24.97 -11.17 1.71
C ARG A 220 -24.33 -11.25 3.08
N ASN A 221 -23.02 -11.44 3.16
CA ASN A 221 -22.31 -11.48 4.43
C ASN A 221 -22.16 -10.06 5.00
N ARG A 222 -22.97 -9.75 6.01
CA ARG A 222 -23.00 -8.43 6.65
C ARG A 222 -21.63 -8.03 7.24
N ALA A 223 -20.88 -8.98 7.81
CA ALA A 223 -19.57 -8.72 8.36
C ALA A 223 -18.57 -8.32 7.27
N LEU A 224 -18.55 -9.04 6.13
CA LEU A 224 -17.72 -8.70 4.97
C LEU A 224 -18.03 -7.29 4.45
N ILE A 225 -19.32 -6.96 4.25
CA ILE A 225 -19.71 -5.63 3.75
C ILE A 225 -19.28 -4.54 4.70
N LEU A 226 -19.57 -4.68 6.00
CA LEU A 226 -19.24 -3.67 7.00
C LEU A 226 -17.71 -3.49 7.16
N LEU A 227 -16.95 -4.60 7.18
CA LEU A 227 -15.48 -4.54 7.21
C LEU A 227 -14.91 -3.89 5.95
N SER A 228 -15.42 -4.23 4.77
CA SER A 228 -14.95 -3.67 3.50
C SER A 228 -15.30 -2.19 3.40
N THR A 229 -16.51 -1.77 3.79
CA THR A 229 -16.91 -0.36 3.81
C THR A 229 -16.11 0.44 4.84
N GLY A 230 -15.93 -0.06 6.06
CA GLY A 230 -15.06 0.57 7.04
C GLY A 230 -13.61 0.69 6.54
N SER A 231 -13.11 -0.34 5.85
CA SER A 231 -11.77 -0.32 5.24
C SER A 231 -11.66 0.65 4.07
N THR A 232 -12.74 0.94 3.35
CA THR A 232 -12.77 2.01 2.31
C THR A 232 -12.47 3.36 2.93
N PHE A 233 -13.18 3.73 3.99
CA PHE A 233 -12.96 5.00 4.68
C PHE A 233 -11.59 5.07 5.36
N ARG A 234 -11.11 3.98 5.97
CA ARG A 234 -9.75 3.91 6.50
C ARG A 234 -8.69 4.11 5.40
N SER A 235 -8.89 3.51 4.22
CA SER A 235 -7.98 3.66 3.09
C SER A 235 -8.02 5.07 2.51
N MET A 236 -9.20 5.71 2.52
CA MET A 236 -9.38 7.13 2.21
C MET A 236 -8.55 8.01 3.15
N THR A 237 -8.63 7.77 4.47
CA THR A 237 -7.80 8.45 5.46
C THR A 237 -6.33 8.30 5.15
N GLN A 238 -5.86 7.06 4.91
CA GLN A 238 -4.45 6.76 4.71
C GLN A 238 -3.88 7.40 3.44
N SER A 239 -4.57 7.29 2.30
CA SER A 239 -4.09 7.84 1.02
C SER A 239 -4.09 9.38 1.01
N ALA A 240 -5.13 10.01 1.59
CA ALA A 240 -5.18 11.45 1.71
C ALA A 240 -4.14 11.99 2.71
N LEU A 241 -3.87 11.26 3.81
CA LEU A 241 -2.78 11.60 4.73
C LEU A 241 -1.43 11.59 4.02
N LEU A 242 -1.10 10.51 3.30
CA LEU A 242 0.16 10.41 2.55
C LEU A 242 0.30 11.51 1.50
N THR A 243 -0.82 11.97 0.92
CA THR A 243 -0.83 13.04 -0.07
C THR A 243 -0.60 14.41 0.58
N PHE A 244 -1.32 14.73 1.66
CA PHE A 244 -1.37 16.09 2.18
C PHE A 244 -0.47 16.34 3.40
N LEU A 245 -0.01 15.32 4.11
CA LEU A 245 0.96 15.51 5.20
C LEU A 245 2.27 16.17 4.70
N PRO A 246 2.93 15.68 3.64
CA PRO A 246 4.13 16.35 3.13
C PRO A 246 3.83 17.75 2.59
N VAL A 247 2.65 17.99 1.99
CA VAL A 247 2.25 19.30 1.51
C VAL A 247 2.07 20.29 2.67
N TYR A 248 1.42 19.85 3.76
CA TYR A 248 1.24 20.67 4.96
C TYR A 248 2.56 20.97 5.66
N LEU A 249 3.41 19.96 5.84
CA LEU A 249 4.73 20.15 6.45
C LEU A 249 5.61 21.11 5.66
N ALA A 250 5.57 21.05 4.32
CA ALA A 250 6.38 21.91 3.47
C ALA A 250 5.81 23.33 3.34
N ARG A 251 4.49 23.49 3.10
CA ARG A 251 3.88 24.79 2.78
C ARG A 251 3.46 25.58 4.01
N ASP A 252 2.80 24.94 4.97
CA ASP A 252 2.24 25.61 6.15
C ASP A 252 3.25 25.68 7.30
N MET A 253 4.04 24.59 7.50
CA MET A 253 5.07 24.57 8.54
C MET A 253 6.47 25.03 8.07
N GLY A 254 6.67 25.22 6.76
CA GLY A 254 7.93 25.68 6.19
C GLY A 254 9.10 24.70 6.37
N TYR A 255 8.83 23.41 6.54
CA TYR A 255 9.87 22.42 6.75
C TYR A 255 10.69 22.15 5.50
N SER A 256 12.01 21.96 5.68
CA SER A 256 12.88 21.53 4.60
C SER A 256 12.48 20.15 4.09
N PRO A 257 12.78 19.81 2.82
CA PRO A 257 12.48 18.49 2.26
C PRO A 257 13.04 17.33 3.10
N PHE A 258 14.19 17.52 3.75
CA PHE A 258 14.76 16.52 4.66
C PHE A 258 13.89 16.30 5.89
N LEU A 259 13.39 17.35 6.53
CA LEU A 259 12.51 17.23 7.70
C LEU A 259 11.16 16.62 7.32
N VAL A 260 10.61 16.99 6.16
CA VAL A 260 9.41 16.34 5.62
C VAL A 260 9.64 14.85 5.42
N GLY A 261 10.76 14.48 4.81
CA GLY A 261 11.18 13.08 4.62
C GLY A 261 11.35 12.32 5.94
N ALA A 262 11.94 12.97 6.96
CA ALA A 262 12.10 12.41 8.29
C ALA A 262 10.76 12.18 9.00
N CYS A 263 9.79 13.08 8.86
CA CYS A 263 8.42 12.88 9.37
C CYS A 263 7.72 11.72 8.66
N MET A 264 7.85 11.61 7.33
CA MET A 264 7.29 10.49 6.57
C MET A 264 7.96 9.15 6.96
N PHE A 265 9.27 9.14 7.19
CA PHE A 265 9.98 7.98 7.71
C PHE A 265 9.45 7.58 9.09
N ALA A 266 9.30 8.54 10.02
CA ALA A 266 8.79 8.29 11.36
C ALA A 266 7.37 7.71 11.33
N LEU A 267 6.48 8.23 10.45
CA LEU A 267 5.14 7.72 10.23
C LEU A 267 5.16 6.22 9.82
N GLN A 268 5.97 5.89 8.84
CA GLN A 268 6.02 4.56 8.24
C GLN A 268 6.70 3.53 9.15
N ILE A 269 7.82 3.89 9.78
CA ILE A 269 8.56 2.98 10.66
C ILE A 269 7.78 2.67 11.94
N ALA A 270 7.06 3.66 12.49
CA ALA A 270 6.18 3.44 13.63
C ALA A 270 5.05 2.45 13.27
N GLY A 271 4.45 2.58 12.08
CA GLY A 271 3.44 1.66 11.59
C GLY A 271 3.97 0.25 11.35
N PHE A 272 5.18 0.12 10.82
CA PHE A 272 5.85 -1.16 10.65
C PHE A 272 6.08 -1.87 12.00
N ALA A 273 6.61 -1.14 12.98
CA ALA A 273 6.83 -1.67 14.33
C ALA A 273 5.50 -2.03 15.06
N ALA A 274 4.43 -1.30 14.78
CA ALA A 274 3.13 -1.52 15.41
C ALA A 274 2.41 -2.77 14.89
N ALA A 275 2.63 -3.19 13.64
CA ALA A 275 1.87 -4.27 13.01
C ALA A 275 1.93 -5.61 13.77
N PRO A 276 3.12 -6.13 14.19
CA PRO A 276 3.18 -7.36 14.98
C PRO A 276 2.58 -7.19 16.38
N VAL A 277 2.72 -6.01 16.99
CA VAL A 277 2.13 -5.70 18.30
C VAL A 277 0.60 -5.74 18.22
N ALA A 278 0.02 -5.06 17.23
CA ALA A 278 -1.43 -5.06 17.03
C ALA A 278 -1.95 -6.45 16.69
N GLY A 279 -1.22 -7.22 15.86
CA GLY A 279 -1.54 -8.62 15.57
C GLY A 279 -1.65 -9.44 16.84
N HIS A 280 -0.59 -9.46 17.66
CA HIS A 280 -0.54 -10.20 18.91
C HIS A 280 -1.62 -9.78 19.91
N LEU A 281 -1.81 -8.47 20.11
CA LEU A 281 -2.86 -7.96 20.99
C LEU A 281 -4.25 -8.33 20.48
N SER A 282 -4.48 -8.31 19.17
CA SER A 282 -5.77 -8.66 18.59
C SER A 282 -6.14 -10.13 18.73
N ASP A 283 -5.13 -11.03 18.82
CA ASP A 283 -5.35 -12.45 19.12
C ASP A 283 -5.83 -12.65 20.57
N ARG A 284 -5.39 -11.79 21.50
CA ARG A 284 -5.74 -11.89 22.94
C ARG A 284 -6.99 -11.11 23.32
N MET A 285 -7.13 -9.89 22.82
CA MET A 285 -8.19 -8.94 23.20
C MET A 285 -9.38 -8.94 22.23
N GLY A 286 -9.25 -9.70 21.12
CA GLY A 286 -10.23 -9.78 20.03
C GLY A 286 -10.00 -8.71 18.97
N ARG A 287 -10.23 -9.11 17.69
CA ARG A 287 -10.01 -8.28 16.49
C ARG A 287 -10.75 -6.95 16.57
N ARG A 288 -12.04 -7.01 16.94
CA ARG A 288 -12.92 -5.85 17.02
C ARG A 288 -12.38 -4.77 17.96
N SER A 289 -11.96 -5.15 19.17
CA SER A 289 -11.49 -4.21 20.19
C SER A 289 -10.25 -3.45 19.72
N ILE A 290 -9.30 -4.15 19.10
CA ILE A 290 -8.07 -3.54 18.60
C ILE A 290 -8.36 -2.62 17.41
N VAL A 291 -9.20 -3.04 16.45
CA VAL A 291 -9.55 -2.22 15.30
C VAL A 291 -10.28 -0.95 15.74
N MET A 292 -11.29 -1.07 16.60
CA MET A 292 -12.04 0.07 17.09
C MET A 292 -11.17 1.03 17.92
N GLY A 293 -10.38 0.50 18.85
CA GLY A 293 -9.49 1.30 19.68
C GLY A 293 -8.45 2.05 18.85
N SER A 294 -7.80 1.37 17.91
CA SER A 294 -6.82 2.02 17.01
C SER A 294 -7.45 3.09 16.12
N MET A 295 -8.64 2.85 15.56
CA MET A 295 -9.34 3.86 14.74
C MET A 295 -9.77 5.07 15.59
N ALA A 296 -10.26 4.83 16.80
CA ALA A 296 -10.63 5.91 17.73
C ALA A 296 -9.40 6.75 18.13
N THR A 297 -8.29 6.10 18.48
CA THR A 297 -7.04 6.79 18.78
C THR A 297 -6.51 7.56 17.56
N THR A 298 -6.59 6.97 16.36
CA THR A 298 -6.23 7.67 15.11
C THR A 298 -7.05 8.96 14.92
N ALA A 299 -8.36 8.92 15.18
CA ALA A 299 -9.21 10.11 15.10
C ALA A 299 -8.80 11.19 16.12
N VAL A 300 -8.55 10.80 17.36
CA VAL A 300 -8.08 11.73 18.41
C VAL A 300 -6.73 12.36 18.03
N VAL A 301 -5.79 11.56 17.54
CA VAL A 301 -4.47 12.04 17.11
C VAL A 301 -4.61 13.02 15.95
N LEU A 302 -5.42 12.73 14.93
CA LEU A 302 -5.67 13.63 13.80
C LEU A 302 -6.28 14.97 14.26
N LEU A 303 -7.24 14.95 15.20
CA LEU A 303 -7.80 16.17 15.79
C LEU A 303 -6.76 16.93 16.62
N ALA A 304 -5.93 16.23 17.40
CA ALA A 304 -4.85 16.85 18.15
C ALA A 304 -3.82 17.50 17.21
N MET A 305 -3.49 16.85 16.07
CA MET A 305 -2.64 17.44 15.03
C MET A 305 -3.27 18.71 14.45
N ALA A 306 -4.55 18.70 14.11
CA ALA A 306 -5.26 19.86 13.60
C ALA A 306 -5.27 21.05 14.59
N LEU A 307 -5.34 20.75 15.90
CA LEU A 307 -5.35 21.76 16.97
C LEU A 307 -3.96 22.21 17.41
N SER A 308 -2.90 21.45 17.10
CA SER A 308 -1.53 21.74 17.58
C SER A 308 -0.84 22.89 16.83
N GLY A 309 -1.43 23.36 15.73
CA GLY A 309 -1.01 24.60 15.06
C GLY A 309 0.44 24.63 14.56
N GLY A 310 1.00 23.50 14.15
CA GLY A 310 2.36 23.44 13.59
C GLY A 310 3.47 23.42 14.64
N SER A 311 3.17 23.10 15.89
CA SER A 311 4.14 22.95 16.98
C SER A 311 4.96 21.65 16.87
N LEU A 312 6.03 21.51 17.68
CA LEU A 312 6.78 20.26 17.82
C LEU A 312 5.89 19.08 18.24
N LEU A 313 4.78 19.35 18.91
CA LEU A 313 3.77 18.35 19.25
C LEU A 313 3.19 17.69 17.98
N PHE A 314 2.97 18.47 16.91
CA PHE A 314 2.51 17.93 15.63
C PHE A 314 3.45 16.84 15.12
N VAL A 315 4.76 17.08 15.16
CA VAL A 315 5.78 16.12 14.68
C VAL A 315 5.77 14.83 15.51
N ALA A 316 5.66 14.93 16.84
CA ALA A 316 5.54 13.76 17.70
C ALA A 316 4.27 12.96 17.39
N LEU A 317 3.15 13.65 17.15
CA LEU A 317 1.87 13.04 16.79
C LEU A 317 1.91 12.31 15.43
N VAL A 318 2.80 12.69 14.48
CA VAL A 318 2.98 11.98 13.22
C VAL A 318 3.42 10.53 13.46
N ALA A 319 4.38 10.28 14.34
CA ALA A 319 4.82 8.91 14.66
C ALA A 319 3.71 8.12 15.38
N VAL A 320 3.00 8.76 16.33
CA VAL A 320 1.86 8.14 17.02
C VAL A 320 0.75 7.78 16.03
N LEU A 321 0.46 8.67 15.09
CA LEU A 321 -0.50 8.43 14.00
C LEU A 321 -0.10 7.20 13.16
N GLY A 322 1.18 7.11 12.78
CA GLY A 322 1.73 5.97 12.05
C GLY A 322 1.50 4.67 12.80
N PHE A 323 1.81 4.64 14.10
CA PHE A 323 1.64 3.46 14.94
C PHE A 323 0.19 2.94 14.90
N PHE A 324 -0.81 3.76 15.09
CA PHE A 324 -2.20 3.32 15.15
C PHE A 324 -2.82 3.08 13.77
N LEU A 325 -2.55 3.92 12.78
CA LEU A 325 -3.21 3.84 11.47
C LEU A 325 -2.73 2.63 10.64
N TYR A 326 -1.43 2.33 10.66
CA TYR A 326 -0.85 1.26 9.81
C TYR A 326 -0.90 -0.11 10.45
N ALA A 327 -0.95 -0.21 11.78
CA ALA A 327 -1.06 -1.47 12.52
C ALA A 327 -2.30 -2.30 12.16
N LEU A 328 -3.35 -1.66 11.67
CA LEU A 328 -4.67 -2.28 11.45
C LEU A 328 -4.75 -3.23 10.27
N ARG A 329 -3.88 -3.07 9.26
CA ARG A 329 -3.98 -3.82 8.00
C ARG A 329 -4.02 -5.34 8.20
N PRO A 330 -3.05 -5.96 8.90
CA PRO A 330 -3.07 -7.41 9.13
C PRO A 330 -4.23 -7.85 10.02
N VAL A 331 -4.62 -7.04 11.00
CA VAL A 331 -5.73 -7.35 11.91
C VAL A 331 -7.06 -7.42 11.17
N ILE A 332 -7.33 -6.45 10.27
CA ILE A 332 -8.56 -6.42 9.46
C ILE A 332 -8.59 -7.62 8.50
N GLN A 333 -7.46 -7.97 7.88
CA GLN A 333 -7.37 -9.12 6.97
C GLN A 333 -7.64 -10.44 7.72
N ALA A 334 -7.04 -10.63 8.89
CA ALA A 334 -7.27 -11.80 9.72
C ALA A 334 -8.74 -11.89 10.15
N TRP A 335 -9.31 -10.78 10.62
CA TRP A 335 -10.72 -10.73 11.02
C TRP A 335 -11.66 -11.07 9.87
N LEU A 336 -11.38 -10.55 8.67
CA LEU A 336 -12.16 -10.86 7.48
C LEU A 336 -12.16 -12.36 7.19
N LEU A 337 -11.00 -13.00 7.23
CA LEU A 337 -10.85 -14.43 6.97
C LEU A 337 -11.56 -15.29 8.03
N GLU A 338 -11.62 -14.83 9.29
CA GLU A 338 -12.37 -15.50 10.37
C GLU A 338 -13.89 -15.39 10.18
N THR A 339 -14.37 -14.35 9.50
CA THR A 339 -15.82 -14.07 9.31
C THR A 339 -16.36 -14.56 7.97
N THR A 340 -15.51 -15.12 7.12
CA THR A 340 -15.88 -15.59 5.78
C THR A 340 -15.65 -17.09 5.61
N PRO A 341 -16.42 -17.78 4.73
CA PRO A 341 -16.23 -19.20 4.49
C PRO A 341 -14.80 -19.52 4.05
N LYS A 342 -14.21 -20.61 4.57
CA LYS A 342 -12.81 -21.00 4.31
C LYS A 342 -12.50 -21.18 2.81
N ASN A 343 -13.46 -21.65 2.03
CA ASN A 343 -13.33 -21.84 0.58
C ASN A 343 -13.43 -20.53 -0.23
N MET A 344 -13.77 -19.40 0.39
CA MET A 344 -13.96 -18.09 -0.26
C MET A 344 -12.97 -17.01 0.20
N GLY A 345 -11.92 -17.40 0.92
CA GLY A 345 -10.95 -16.45 1.50
C GLY A 345 -10.30 -15.53 0.45
N GLY A 346 -9.91 -16.06 -0.71
CA GLY A 346 -9.33 -15.27 -1.79
C GLY A 346 -10.30 -14.23 -2.34
N SER A 347 -11.55 -14.61 -2.62
CA SER A 347 -12.59 -13.68 -3.10
C SER A 347 -12.92 -12.63 -2.06
N SER A 348 -12.97 -12.99 -0.78
CA SER A 348 -13.23 -12.05 0.33
C SER A 348 -12.13 -10.99 0.45
N ILE A 349 -10.86 -11.40 0.36
CA ILE A 349 -9.71 -10.48 0.32
C ILE A 349 -9.77 -9.60 -0.93
N GLY A 350 -10.16 -10.16 -2.09
CA GLY A 350 -10.35 -9.40 -3.32
C GLY A 350 -11.40 -8.28 -3.17
N VAL A 351 -12.55 -8.59 -2.55
CA VAL A 351 -13.60 -7.59 -2.25
C VAL A 351 -13.06 -6.51 -1.30
N LEU A 352 -12.34 -6.91 -0.24
CA LEU A 352 -11.73 -5.96 0.70
C LEU A 352 -10.75 -5.01 -0.01
N PHE A 353 -9.85 -5.54 -0.84
CA PHE A 353 -8.87 -4.72 -1.55
C PHE A 353 -9.51 -3.83 -2.62
N GLY A 354 -10.54 -4.33 -3.32
CA GLY A 354 -11.34 -3.51 -4.24
C GLY A 354 -11.99 -2.33 -3.54
N ALA A 355 -12.61 -2.58 -2.38
CA ALA A 355 -13.21 -1.53 -1.55
C ALA A 355 -12.14 -0.51 -1.05
N GLN A 356 -10.99 -0.99 -0.59
CA GLN A 356 -9.87 -0.13 -0.19
C GLN A 356 -9.34 0.72 -1.34
N ALA A 357 -9.27 0.17 -2.56
CA ALA A 357 -8.81 0.91 -3.74
C ALA A 357 -9.74 2.08 -4.08
N ILE A 358 -11.06 1.91 -3.92
CA ILE A 358 -12.04 2.99 -4.10
C ILE A 358 -11.76 4.12 -3.11
N GLY A 359 -11.57 3.80 -1.83
CA GLY A 359 -11.24 4.80 -0.81
C GLY A 359 -9.91 5.50 -1.08
N ALA A 360 -8.88 4.72 -1.44
CA ALA A 360 -7.56 5.26 -1.76
C ALA A 360 -7.58 6.20 -2.98
N ALA A 361 -8.42 5.91 -3.98
CA ALA A 361 -8.61 6.79 -5.13
C ALA A 361 -9.40 8.06 -4.78
N ALA A 362 -10.50 7.94 -4.03
CA ALA A 362 -11.36 9.08 -3.72
C ALA A 362 -10.75 10.04 -2.68
N GLY A 363 -10.01 9.50 -1.70
CA GLY A 363 -9.54 10.26 -0.54
C GLY A 363 -8.71 11.50 -0.88
N PRO A 364 -7.66 11.40 -1.70
CA PRO A 364 -6.82 12.54 -2.03
C PRO A 364 -7.57 13.67 -2.75
N PHE A 365 -8.41 13.35 -3.73
CA PHE A 365 -9.19 14.34 -4.44
C PHE A 365 -10.18 15.07 -3.53
N LEU A 366 -10.94 14.33 -2.71
CA LEU A 366 -11.92 14.91 -1.79
C LEU A 366 -11.23 15.76 -0.71
N ALA A 367 -10.12 15.29 -0.13
CA ALA A 367 -9.34 16.08 0.82
C ALA A 367 -8.77 17.35 0.18
N GLY A 368 -8.33 17.29 -1.09
CA GLY A 368 -7.87 18.44 -1.85
C GLY A 368 -8.97 19.47 -2.06
N MET A 369 -10.20 19.05 -2.38
CA MET A 369 -11.36 19.96 -2.49
C MET A 369 -11.69 20.65 -1.16
N VAL A 370 -11.54 19.94 -0.04
CA VAL A 370 -11.71 20.54 1.30
C VAL A 370 -10.60 21.57 1.56
N ALA A 371 -9.35 21.22 1.22
CA ALA A 371 -8.20 22.12 1.38
C ALA A 371 -8.30 23.39 0.51
N ASP A 372 -8.79 23.28 -0.72
CA ASP A 372 -8.98 24.45 -1.60
C ASP A 372 -9.99 25.45 -1.03
N ARG A 373 -10.98 24.98 -0.25
CA ARG A 373 -12.02 25.85 0.32
C ARG A 373 -11.70 26.37 1.71
N GLN A 374 -11.00 25.60 2.53
CA GLN A 374 -10.86 25.84 3.97
C GLN A 374 -9.40 25.85 4.46
N GLY A 375 -8.43 25.71 3.53
CA GLY A 375 -7.00 25.61 3.84
C GLY A 375 -6.54 24.20 4.18
N LEU A 376 -5.22 23.97 4.14
CA LEU A 376 -4.63 22.62 4.30
C LEU A 376 -4.93 21.96 5.66
N ILE A 377 -5.00 22.73 6.75
CA ILE A 377 -5.30 22.19 8.08
C ILE A 377 -6.65 21.47 8.12
N SER A 378 -7.61 21.88 7.28
CA SER A 378 -8.93 21.27 7.21
C SER A 378 -8.88 19.82 6.68
N THR A 379 -7.80 19.44 6.00
CA THR A 379 -7.60 18.03 5.60
C THR A 379 -7.54 17.11 6.82
N PHE A 380 -6.95 17.53 7.94
CA PHE A 380 -6.86 16.71 9.14
C PHE A 380 -8.23 16.48 9.80
N TYR A 381 -9.14 17.48 9.75
CA TYR A 381 -10.53 17.31 10.16
C TYR A 381 -11.27 16.35 9.23
N PHE A 382 -11.05 16.45 7.91
CA PHE A 382 -11.60 15.51 6.94
C PHE A 382 -11.11 14.07 7.21
N LEU A 383 -9.79 13.88 7.47
CA LEU A 383 -9.21 12.60 7.80
C LEU A 383 -9.79 12.03 9.12
N ALA A 384 -9.97 12.89 10.14
CA ALA A 384 -10.60 12.49 11.39
C ALA A 384 -12.06 12.06 11.17
N ALA A 385 -12.82 12.77 10.34
CA ALA A 385 -14.18 12.40 10.00
C ALA A 385 -14.24 11.04 9.27
N THR A 386 -13.37 10.81 8.28
CA THR A 386 -13.34 9.55 7.52
C THR A 386 -12.97 8.36 8.39
N ILE A 387 -12.01 8.49 9.32
CA ILE A 387 -11.66 7.37 10.22
C ILE A 387 -12.74 7.13 11.30
N VAL A 388 -13.45 8.16 11.73
CA VAL A 388 -14.64 8.01 12.61
C VAL A 388 -15.74 7.25 11.88
N ILE A 389 -16.03 7.61 10.63
CA ILE A 389 -17.01 6.88 9.79
C ILE A 389 -16.56 5.42 9.63
N ALA A 390 -15.27 5.16 9.36
CA ALA A 390 -14.72 3.81 9.29
C ALA A 390 -15.00 3.03 10.59
N ASN A 391 -14.78 3.66 11.75
CA ASN A 391 -14.99 3.05 13.06
C ASN A 391 -16.48 2.76 13.32
N LEU A 392 -17.39 3.63 12.91
CA LEU A 392 -18.83 3.39 13.02
C LEU A 392 -19.26 2.13 12.27
N PHE A 393 -18.75 1.88 11.05
CA PHE A 393 -19.03 0.63 10.34
C PHE A 393 -18.56 -0.60 11.13
N VAL A 394 -17.41 -0.51 11.80
CA VAL A 394 -16.87 -1.59 12.65
C VAL A 394 -17.75 -1.86 13.88
N VAL A 395 -18.35 -0.81 14.46
CA VAL A 395 -19.30 -0.94 15.60
C VAL A 395 -20.52 -1.79 15.24
N PHE A 396 -20.98 -1.73 14.00
CA PHE A 396 -22.18 -2.47 13.56
C PHE A 396 -21.90 -3.90 13.09
N ILE A 397 -20.63 -4.37 13.10
CA ILE A 397 -20.30 -5.75 12.77
C ILE A 397 -20.91 -6.68 13.84
N PRO A 398 -21.66 -7.72 13.44
CA PRO A 398 -22.19 -8.69 14.38
C PRO A 398 -21.08 -9.35 15.20
N LYS A 399 -21.31 -9.57 16.48
CA LYS A 399 -20.40 -10.42 17.27
C LYS A 399 -20.49 -11.84 16.71
N LEU A 400 -19.35 -12.45 16.43
CA LEU A 400 -19.30 -13.88 16.12
C LEU A 400 -19.92 -14.62 17.30
N ALA A 401 -20.92 -15.44 17.03
CA ALA A 401 -21.38 -16.38 18.06
C ALA A 401 -20.19 -17.26 18.42
N THR A 402 -19.72 -17.16 19.64
CA THR A 402 -18.77 -18.13 20.18
C THR A 402 -19.52 -19.47 20.16
N THR A 403 -19.20 -20.35 19.22
CA THR A 403 -19.59 -21.75 19.33
C THR A 403 -18.97 -22.26 20.62
N PRO A 404 -19.77 -22.77 21.58
CA PRO A 404 -19.18 -23.48 22.71
C PRO A 404 -18.33 -24.61 22.16
N GLU A 405 -17.07 -24.66 22.57
CA GLU A 405 -16.24 -25.85 22.34
C GLU A 405 -16.99 -27.06 22.89
N ALA A 406 -17.37 -27.97 21.99
CA ALA A 406 -17.93 -29.29 22.35
C ALA A 406 -16.78 -30.27 22.56
#